data_2d80f80548d25943e1af8a92960b1bd1
#
_entry.id   2d80f80548d25943e1af8a92960b1bd1
#
_cell.length_a   1.000
_cell.length_b   1.000
_cell.length_c   1.000
_cell.angle_alpha   90.00
_cell.angle_beta   90.00
_cell.angle_gamma   90.00
#
_symmetry.space_group_name_H-M   'P 1'
#
loop_
_entity.id
_entity.type
_entity.pdbx_description
1 polymer ?
#
loop_
_entity_poly.entity_id
_entity_poly.type
_entity_poly.pdbx_seq_one_letter_code
_entity_poly.pdbx_strand_id
1 'polypeptide(L)'
;MKRLLLLPIIALALFACQKNDPDDLFDKTPAERFNEKESELRSALTSAPQGWKLTYFTKEGTFGGYHFLMKFTPEGFVTMASDFSSNTVSATTSKYELQQGQGVKLTFTTKNYIHELSDAMQGKRGAGYAGEYQFLYYGKEGDKLKFRTQRESTEQFVYFEPATAQDWTDISTLSSNLNTLAENISNYYMEVTANGNTIPYEIAMQNGSIGVAPLSNTNDFSQASTVATKEGIAFKPALTIQGKKFTEFTRDNSTTPPTYKATVDGVTVKVHYSLVPPDAFITDDYRDVNTRIAAFILLTDEMKTYTNITSTPFYENVLKVNSTIDFTRAQLVFQGTKCLVALGYNFSGTEAYYTATFDYELRNKRLYLKNKAENTLSAQWQAPANSTVLQRARSAMDYFANIASDGFYVTKLSKRIGRYTNPAYTLQSANTPENNIFYYAQMR
;
A
#
# COMPACT_ATOMS: atom_id res chain seq x y z
N MET A 1 48.15 74.05 -7.99
CA MET A 1 47.10 73.86 -6.97
C MET A 1 46.21 72.60 -7.15
N LYS A 2 46.61 71.57 -7.88
CA LYS A 2 45.80 70.32 -8.04
C LYS A 2 46.25 69.14 -7.19
N ARG A 3 47.37 69.25 -6.42
CA ARG A 3 47.88 68.14 -5.60
C ARG A 3 47.50 68.23 -4.10
N LEU A 4 46.87 69.29 -3.66
CA LEU A 4 46.53 69.51 -2.25
C LEU A 4 45.11 68.93 -1.88
N LEU A 5 44.29 68.60 -2.89
CA LEU A 5 42.93 68.13 -2.73
C LEU A 5 42.81 66.58 -2.60
N LEU A 6 43.92 65.84 -2.85
CA LEU A 6 43.94 64.40 -2.76
C LEU A 6 44.19 63.92 -1.33
N LEU A 7 44.81 64.62 -0.46
CA LEU A 7 45.10 64.25 0.92
C LEU A 7 43.85 64.11 1.82
N PRO A 8 42.84 65.00 1.74
CA PRO A 8 41.62 64.79 2.56
C PRO A 8 40.76 63.62 2.05
N ILE A 9 40.79 63.24 0.75
CA ILE A 9 40.04 62.14 0.22
C ILE A 9 40.63 60.78 0.67
N ILE A 10 41.96 60.68 0.78
CA ILE A 10 42.66 59.49 1.29
C ILE A 10 42.45 59.37 2.81
N ALA A 11 42.38 60.45 3.57
CA ALA A 11 42.08 60.44 5.00
C ALA A 11 40.62 59.99 5.28
N LEU A 12 39.65 60.39 4.44
CA LEU A 12 38.24 59.96 4.54
C LEU A 12 38.07 58.48 4.19
N ALA A 13 38.89 57.94 3.29
CA ALA A 13 38.86 56.49 2.95
C ALA A 13 39.42 55.59 4.06
N LEU A 14 40.26 56.10 4.94
CA LEU A 14 40.82 55.36 6.08
C LEU A 14 39.87 55.28 7.29
N PHE A 15 38.86 56.15 7.36
CA PHE A 15 37.80 56.08 8.39
C PHE A 15 36.57 55.27 7.95
N ALA A 16 36.48 54.86 6.68
CA ALA A 16 35.37 54.05 6.16
C ALA A 16 35.49 52.54 6.53
N CYS A 17 36.61 52.11 7.11
CA CYS A 17 36.74 50.78 7.74
C CYS A 17 36.44 50.82 9.25
N GLN A 18 35.38 51.47 9.65
CA GLN A 18 34.75 51.08 10.91
C GLN A 18 34.10 49.71 10.65
N LYS A 19 34.60 48.67 11.32
CA LYS A 19 33.84 47.44 11.50
C LYS A 19 32.42 47.83 11.91
N ASN A 20 31.50 47.68 10.99
CA ASN A 20 30.12 47.43 11.37
C ASN A 20 30.18 46.05 12.02
N ASP A 21 30.49 45.95 13.30
CA ASP A 21 30.03 44.85 14.10
C ASP A 21 28.50 44.99 14.03
N PRO A 22 27.81 44.06 13.36
CA PRO A 22 26.35 44.10 13.43
C PRO A 22 26.05 44.03 14.92
N ASP A 23 25.31 45.01 15.44
CA ASP A 23 24.72 44.86 16.77
C ASP A 23 24.19 43.44 16.84
N ASP A 24 24.72 42.67 17.77
CA ASP A 24 24.29 41.29 17.95
C ASP A 24 22.78 41.32 18.28
N LEU A 25 21.96 41.29 17.24
CA LEU A 25 20.49 41.20 17.37
C LEU A 25 20.08 39.97 18.23
N PHE A 26 21.05 39.15 18.59
CA PHE A 26 20.88 37.98 19.42
C PHE A 26 22.05 37.89 20.40
N ASP A 27 21.75 37.65 21.67
CA ASP A 27 22.73 37.45 22.76
C ASP A 27 23.70 36.26 22.55
N LYS A 28 23.50 35.47 21.51
CA LYS A 28 24.28 34.23 21.23
C LYS A 28 24.58 34.05 19.77
N THR A 29 25.77 33.55 19.47
CA THR A 29 26.15 33.18 18.10
C THR A 29 25.28 32.05 17.53
N PRO A 30 25.16 31.91 16.20
CA PRO A 30 24.46 30.79 15.60
C PRO A 30 24.94 29.40 16.07
N ALA A 31 26.25 29.24 16.33
CA ALA A 31 26.86 28.01 16.81
C ALA A 31 26.42 27.69 18.27
N GLU A 32 26.42 28.70 19.14
CA GLU A 32 25.96 28.54 20.53
C GLU A 32 24.48 28.15 20.59
N ARG A 33 23.64 28.84 19.80
CA ARG A 33 22.21 28.47 19.71
C ARG A 33 21.99 27.06 19.20
N PHE A 34 22.77 26.63 18.21
CA PHE A 34 22.72 25.25 17.72
C PHE A 34 23.10 24.25 18.79
N ASN A 35 24.24 24.46 19.49
CA ASN A 35 24.74 23.57 20.53
C ASN A 35 23.75 23.44 21.69
N GLU A 36 23.10 24.52 22.09
CA GLU A 36 22.06 24.48 23.12
C GLU A 36 20.85 23.66 22.69
N LYS A 37 20.34 23.90 21.46
CA LYS A 37 19.21 23.17 20.93
C LYS A 37 19.53 21.69 20.64
N GLU A 38 20.75 21.39 20.22
CA GLU A 38 21.24 20.01 20.08
C GLU A 38 21.28 19.30 21.44
N SER A 39 21.84 19.95 22.46
CA SER A 39 21.88 19.41 23.80
C SER A 39 20.49 19.19 24.40
N GLU A 40 19.58 20.16 24.18
CA GLU A 40 18.17 20.05 24.57
C GLU A 40 17.53 18.81 23.92
N LEU A 41 17.66 18.68 22.59
CA LEU A 41 17.06 17.55 21.87
C LEU A 41 17.70 16.21 22.27
N ARG A 42 19.03 16.14 22.41
CA ARG A 42 19.74 14.93 22.86
C ARG A 42 19.24 14.46 24.22
N SER A 43 19.14 15.38 25.16
CA SER A 43 18.59 15.10 26.48
C SER A 43 17.14 14.66 26.43
N ALA A 44 16.33 15.30 25.57
CA ALA A 44 14.95 14.95 25.38
C ALA A 44 14.78 13.56 24.77
N LEU A 45 15.52 13.23 23.71
CA LEU A 45 15.44 11.91 23.05
C LEU A 45 15.78 10.75 24.00
N THR A 46 16.69 10.98 24.94
CA THR A 46 17.13 9.95 25.91
C THR A 46 16.31 9.94 27.21
N SER A 47 15.38 10.89 27.41
CA SER A 47 14.65 11.05 28.67
C SER A 47 13.52 10.03 28.87
N ALA A 48 12.94 9.48 27.80
CA ALA A 48 11.82 8.55 27.91
C ALA A 48 12.32 7.12 28.23
N PRO A 49 11.93 6.51 29.37
CA PRO A 49 12.46 5.21 29.80
C PRO A 49 12.18 4.08 28.80
N GLN A 50 11.03 4.11 28.15
CA GLN A 50 10.63 3.15 27.11
C GLN A 50 10.84 3.70 25.68
N GLY A 51 11.50 4.86 25.54
CA GLY A 51 11.70 5.53 24.27
C GLY A 51 10.44 6.23 23.78
N TRP A 52 10.35 6.39 22.49
CA TRP A 52 9.35 7.21 21.80
C TRP A 52 8.55 6.39 20.80
N LYS A 53 7.29 6.75 20.64
CA LYS A 53 6.39 6.24 19.60
C LYS A 53 6.08 7.36 18.60
N LEU A 54 6.27 7.07 17.31
CA LEU A 54 5.85 7.91 16.20
C LEU A 54 4.76 7.18 15.43
N THR A 55 3.58 7.79 15.27
CA THR A 55 2.58 7.36 14.28
C THR A 55 2.78 8.21 13.03
N TYR A 56 3.35 7.62 11.99
CA TYR A 56 3.79 8.34 10.80
C TYR A 56 2.90 8.10 9.60
N PHE A 57 2.16 9.14 9.19
CA PHE A 57 1.45 9.22 7.92
C PHE A 57 2.30 10.02 6.95
N THR A 58 2.91 9.38 5.99
CA THR A 58 3.81 10.05 5.03
C THR A 58 3.05 10.94 4.06
N LYS A 59 1.86 10.53 3.65
CA LYS A 59 0.93 11.30 2.83
C LYS A 59 -0.50 10.86 3.11
N GLU A 60 -1.22 11.66 3.90
CA GLU A 60 -2.58 11.37 4.32
C GLU A 60 -3.52 11.09 3.15
N GLY A 61 -4.35 10.07 3.30
CA GLY A 61 -5.30 9.62 2.28
C GLY A 61 -4.68 8.87 1.10
N THR A 62 -3.34 8.83 0.98
CA THR A 62 -2.65 8.19 -0.15
C THR A 62 -1.91 6.92 0.29
N PHE A 63 -1.16 7.00 1.38
CA PHE A 63 -0.41 5.87 1.96
C PHE A 63 -0.89 5.57 3.37
N GLY A 64 -0.56 4.39 3.89
CA GLY A 64 -0.85 4.00 5.27
C GLY A 64 -0.12 4.85 6.31
N GLY A 65 -0.62 4.80 7.54
CA GLY A 65 0.10 5.23 8.73
C GLY A 65 0.75 4.04 9.41
N TYR A 66 1.96 4.24 9.93
CA TYR A 66 2.74 3.18 10.58
C TYR A 66 3.30 3.67 11.91
N HIS A 67 3.41 2.76 12.87
CA HIS A 67 4.03 3.04 14.15
C HIS A 67 5.51 2.70 14.11
N PHE A 68 6.32 3.62 14.67
CA PHE A 68 7.74 3.42 14.91
C PHE A 68 8.01 3.60 16.40
N LEU A 69 8.57 2.58 17.03
CA LEU A 69 9.06 2.63 18.40
C LEU A 69 10.56 2.84 18.34
N MET A 70 11.06 3.83 19.08
CA MET A 70 12.43 4.30 19.00
C MET A 70 13.00 4.54 20.40
N LYS A 71 14.07 3.85 20.76
CA LYS A 71 14.79 4.08 22.03
C LYS A 71 16.20 4.57 21.74
N PHE A 72 16.47 5.82 22.08
CA PHE A 72 17.72 6.51 21.78
C PHE A 72 18.72 6.36 22.92
N THR A 73 20.03 6.32 22.58
CA THR A 73 21.13 6.38 23.54
C THR A 73 21.95 7.66 23.35
N PRO A 74 22.65 8.14 24.39
CA PRO A 74 23.52 9.33 24.29
C PRO A 74 24.63 9.17 23.23
N GLU A 75 25.10 7.94 23.00
CA GLU A 75 26.20 7.60 22.07
C GLU A 75 25.80 7.65 20.59
N GLY A 76 24.54 8.02 20.27
CA GLY A 76 24.07 8.15 18.89
C GLY A 76 23.50 6.87 18.31
N PHE A 77 23.03 5.94 19.13
CA PHE A 77 22.34 4.74 18.67
C PHE A 77 20.84 4.82 18.96
N VAL A 78 20.06 4.21 18.08
CA VAL A 78 18.61 4.05 18.23
C VAL A 78 18.21 2.60 17.99
N THR A 79 17.50 2.01 18.96
CA THR A 79 16.80 0.73 18.78
C THR A 79 15.41 1.01 18.28
N MET A 80 15.01 0.38 17.15
CA MET A 80 13.76 0.66 16.44
C MET A 80 12.99 -0.62 16.14
N ALA A 81 11.66 -0.57 16.29
CA ALA A 81 10.69 -1.55 15.79
C ALA A 81 9.53 -0.83 15.08
N SER A 82 8.83 -1.50 14.18
CA SER A 82 7.69 -0.92 13.44
C SER A 82 6.66 -1.98 13.09
N ASP A 83 5.40 -1.59 12.96
CA ASP A 83 4.31 -2.42 12.42
C ASP A 83 4.22 -2.40 10.88
N PHE A 84 5.17 -1.77 10.20
CA PHE A 84 5.18 -1.65 8.73
C PHE A 84 5.09 -3.00 8.02
N SER A 85 5.76 -4.03 8.54
CA SER A 85 5.70 -5.40 8.02
C SER A 85 6.06 -6.41 9.11
N SER A 86 5.82 -7.69 8.87
CA SER A 86 6.24 -8.79 9.76
C SER A 86 7.76 -8.83 10.00
N ASN A 87 8.57 -8.30 9.07
CA ASN A 87 10.03 -8.24 9.19
C ASN A 87 10.51 -7.06 10.04
N THR A 88 9.67 -6.05 10.28
CA THR A 88 10.05 -4.83 10.99
C THR A 88 9.62 -4.81 12.46
N VAL A 89 8.87 -5.82 12.92
CA VAL A 89 8.40 -5.91 14.31
C VAL A 89 9.51 -6.27 15.30
N SER A 90 10.59 -6.92 14.85
CA SER A 90 11.76 -7.23 15.66
C SER A 90 12.65 -5.99 15.81
N ALA A 91 12.98 -5.63 17.06
CA ALA A 91 13.80 -4.47 17.32
C ALA A 91 15.24 -4.63 16.79
N THR A 92 15.73 -3.61 16.08
CA THR A 92 17.11 -3.53 15.59
C THR A 92 17.75 -2.22 15.99
N THR A 93 19.09 -2.19 16.09
CA THR A 93 19.84 -1.00 16.49
C THR A 93 20.58 -0.42 15.28
N SER A 94 20.49 0.91 15.13
CA SER A 94 21.12 1.69 14.06
C SER A 94 21.69 3.01 14.63
N LYS A 95 22.33 3.82 13.77
CA LYS A 95 22.89 5.11 14.21
C LYS A 95 21.98 6.27 13.85
N TYR A 96 21.98 7.29 14.70
CA TYR A 96 21.41 8.60 14.43
C TYR A 96 22.41 9.71 14.73
N GLU A 97 22.19 10.86 14.13
CA GLU A 97 22.94 12.08 14.35
C GLU A 97 22.01 13.28 14.50
N LEU A 98 22.44 14.27 15.29
CA LEU A 98 21.83 15.58 15.34
C LEU A 98 22.67 16.52 14.47
N GLN A 99 22.09 17.01 13.37
CA GLN A 99 22.79 17.78 12.36
C GLN A 99 22.28 19.21 12.31
N GLN A 100 23.17 20.15 11.99
CA GLN A 100 22.80 21.52 11.73
C GLN A 100 22.08 21.67 10.39
N GLY A 101 21.00 22.42 10.36
CA GLY A 101 20.23 22.81 9.20
C GLY A 101 19.59 24.18 9.41
N GLN A 102 18.32 24.34 9.04
CA GLN A 102 17.50 25.51 9.45
C GLN A 102 17.19 25.53 10.97
N GLY A 103 17.72 24.55 11.70
CA GLY A 103 17.62 24.26 13.11
C GLY A 103 18.34 22.96 13.41
N VAL A 104 17.98 22.27 14.50
CA VAL A 104 18.53 20.95 14.80
C VAL A 104 17.70 19.89 14.09
N LYS A 105 18.36 19.06 13.30
CA LYS A 105 17.77 17.99 12.51
C LYS A 105 18.18 16.63 13.06
N LEU A 106 17.20 15.81 13.45
CA LEU A 106 17.41 14.39 13.73
C LEU A 106 17.52 13.64 12.40
N THR A 107 18.64 12.97 12.16
CA THR A 107 18.91 12.18 10.95
C THR A 107 19.26 10.75 11.34
N PHE A 108 18.55 9.77 10.78
CA PHE A 108 18.93 8.37 10.88
C PHE A 108 19.99 8.06 9.82
N THR A 109 21.25 7.87 10.22
CA THR A 109 22.41 7.80 9.31
C THR A 109 22.73 6.39 8.85
N THR A 110 22.23 5.37 9.52
CA THR A 110 22.31 3.96 9.11
C THR A 110 20.92 3.46 8.73
N LYS A 111 20.80 2.70 7.62
CA LYS A 111 19.51 2.15 7.18
C LYS A 111 18.82 1.41 8.35
N ASN A 112 17.57 1.77 8.58
CA ASN A 112 16.68 1.16 9.56
C ASN A 112 15.24 1.16 9.02
N TYR A 113 14.26 0.78 9.83
CA TYR A 113 12.89 0.57 9.35
C TYR A 113 12.19 1.85 8.84
N ILE A 114 12.55 3.05 9.31
CA ILE A 114 11.96 4.28 8.80
C ILE A 114 12.38 4.57 7.34
N HIS A 115 13.54 4.04 6.91
CA HIS A 115 14.00 4.16 5.53
C HIS A 115 13.15 3.35 4.54
N GLU A 116 12.42 2.32 5.00
CA GLU A 116 11.51 1.56 4.13
C GLU A 116 10.42 2.47 3.54
N LEU A 117 10.01 3.51 4.27
CA LEU A 117 9.03 4.49 3.77
C LEU A 117 9.62 5.47 2.74
N SER A 118 10.95 5.64 2.71
CA SER A 118 11.65 6.51 1.75
C SER A 118 12.24 5.74 0.57
N ASP A 119 12.21 4.40 0.60
CA ASP A 119 12.75 3.53 -0.45
C ASP A 119 11.84 3.58 -1.69
N ALA A 120 12.37 4.06 -2.81
CA ALA A 120 11.65 4.17 -4.08
C ALA A 120 11.24 2.80 -4.69
N MET A 121 11.79 1.70 -4.20
CA MET A 121 11.46 0.33 -4.62
C MET A 121 10.29 -0.27 -3.82
N GLN A 122 9.89 0.38 -2.71
CA GLN A 122 8.76 -0.03 -1.87
C GLN A 122 7.48 0.72 -2.27
N GLY A 123 6.31 0.08 -2.11
CA GLY A 123 5.02 0.71 -2.37
C GLY A 123 4.85 1.17 -3.83
N LYS A 124 4.62 2.46 -4.06
CA LYS A 124 4.47 3.02 -5.41
C LYS A 124 5.82 3.05 -6.13
N ARG A 125 5.98 2.20 -7.14
CA ARG A 125 7.23 2.05 -7.90
C ARG A 125 7.77 3.41 -8.39
N GLY A 126 9.03 3.69 -8.07
CA GLY A 126 9.74 4.92 -8.42
C GLY A 126 9.44 6.13 -7.52
N ALA A 127 8.49 6.02 -6.58
CA ALA A 127 8.15 7.09 -5.65
C ALA A 127 8.20 6.66 -4.17
N GLY A 128 8.15 5.34 -3.89
CA GLY A 128 8.07 4.81 -2.53
C GLY A 128 6.78 5.22 -1.83
N TYR A 129 6.82 5.25 -0.51
CA TYR A 129 5.73 5.76 0.35
C TYR A 129 5.87 7.25 0.67
N ALA A 130 6.77 7.98 -0.01
CA ALA A 130 7.05 9.41 0.22
C ALA A 130 7.52 9.73 1.66
N GLY A 131 8.08 8.76 2.38
CA GLY A 131 8.58 8.95 3.74
C GLY A 131 9.93 9.66 3.82
N GLU A 132 10.28 10.07 5.02
CA GLU A 132 11.54 10.73 5.36
C GLU A 132 12.25 10.01 6.49
N TYR A 133 13.55 10.18 6.56
CA TYR A 133 14.41 9.72 7.65
C TYR A 133 15.16 10.87 8.33
N GLN A 134 14.76 12.12 8.02
CA GLN A 134 15.29 13.36 8.60
C GLN A 134 14.14 14.21 9.09
N PHE A 135 14.22 14.68 10.34
CA PHE A 135 13.16 15.41 11.00
C PHE A 135 13.72 16.68 11.66
N LEU A 136 13.19 17.84 11.29
CA LEU A 136 13.60 19.11 11.87
C LEU A 136 12.91 19.32 13.22
N TYR A 137 13.68 19.54 14.28
CA TYR A 137 13.16 19.71 15.65
C TYR A 137 12.50 21.08 15.82
N TYR A 138 11.28 21.07 16.35
CA TYR A 138 10.48 22.28 16.64
C TYR A 138 10.16 22.48 18.12
N GLY A 139 10.80 21.70 19.03
CA GLY A 139 10.61 21.83 20.46
C GLY A 139 9.69 20.77 21.05
N LYS A 140 9.16 21.05 22.22
CA LYS A 140 8.23 20.21 22.96
C LYS A 140 6.83 20.77 22.94
N GLU A 141 5.83 19.89 22.91
CA GLU A 141 4.42 20.23 23.06
C GLU A 141 3.82 19.28 24.08
N GLY A 142 3.76 19.74 25.35
CA GLY A 142 3.52 18.88 26.51
C GLY A 142 4.66 17.88 26.71
N ASP A 143 4.34 16.59 26.76
CA ASP A 143 5.29 15.48 26.87
C ASP A 143 5.83 14.99 25.51
N LYS A 144 5.33 15.55 24.39
CA LYS A 144 5.69 15.12 23.04
C LYS A 144 6.84 15.98 22.49
N LEU A 145 7.67 15.34 21.64
CA LEU A 145 8.65 16.07 20.82
C LEU A 145 8.02 16.35 19.46
N LYS A 146 8.05 17.62 19.06
CA LYS A 146 7.50 18.10 17.80
C LYS A 146 8.59 18.19 16.76
N PHE A 147 8.35 17.57 15.60
CA PHE A 147 9.25 17.63 14.45
C PHE A 147 8.48 18.01 13.20
N ARG A 148 9.17 18.66 12.27
CA ARG A 148 8.67 18.96 10.92
C ARG A 148 9.33 18.06 9.89
N THR A 149 8.54 17.54 8.96
CA THR A 149 9.02 16.88 7.74
C THR A 149 9.41 17.93 6.70
N GLN A 150 10.27 17.58 5.74
CA GLN A 150 10.81 18.52 4.75
C GLN A 150 10.51 18.16 3.29
N ARG A 151 10.01 16.96 3.03
CA ARG A 151 9.82 16.43 1.67
C ARG A 151 8.57 16.98 0.97
N GLU A 152 7.49 17.18 1.72
CA GLU A 152 6.25 17.71 1.16
C GLU A 152 6.30 19.24 1.09
N SER A 153 5.70 19.81 0.03
CA SER A 153 5.58 21.27 -0.13
C SER A 153 4.68 21.91 0.93
N THR A 154 3.76 21.11 1.51
CA THR A 154 2.91 21.53 2.61
C THR A 154 3.58 21.16 3.93
N GLU A 155 3.61 22.11 4.87
CA GLU A 155 4.18 21.90 6.19
C GLU A 155 3.45 20.79 6.95
N GLN A 156 4.17 19.75 7.31
CA GLN A 156 3.65 18.61 8.06
C GLN A 156 4.46 18.42 9.35
N PHE A 157 3.75 18.39 10.48
CA PHE A 157 4.33 18.08 11.78
C PHE A 157 4.07 16.63 12.17
N VAL A 158 5.07 16.02 12.78
CA VAL A 158 4.99 14.70 13.40
C VAL A 158 5.40 14.81 14.86
N TYR A 159 4.84 13.93 15.68
CA TYR A 159 5.04 13.96 17.13
C TYR A 159 5.61 12.64 17.60
N PHE A 160 6.70 12.73 18.37
CA PHE A 160 7.23 11.60 19.12
C PHE A 160 6.60 11.65 20.51
N GLU A 161 5.75 10.68 20.79
CA GLU A 161 5.07 10.51 22.07
C GLU A 161 5.84 9.52 22.96
N PRO A 162 5.88 9.68 24.29
CA PRO A 162 6.52 8.69 25.15
C PRO A 162 5.91 7.31 24.93
N ALA A 163 6.76 6.32 24.59
CA ALA A 163 6.34 4.95 24.44
C ALA A 163 6.17 4.26 25.81
N THR A 164 5.33 3.25 25.85
CA THR A 164 5.13 2.35 26.99
C THR A 164 5.77 0.99 26.72
N ALA A 165 5.99 0.18 27.76
CA ALA A 165 6.43 -1.20 27.58
C ALA A 165 5.42 -2.03 26.78
N GLN A 166 4.14 -1.70 26.91
CA GLN A 166 3.06 -2.36 26.17
C GLN A 166 3.12 -2.08 24.67
N ASP A 167 3.50 -0.86 24.24
CA ASP A 167 3.66 -0.54 22.81
C ASP A 167 4.67 -1.48 22.13
N TRP A 168 5.79 -1.79 22.80
CA TRP A 168 6.80 -2.73 22.30
C TRP A 168 6.29 -4.18 22.20
N THR A 169 5.38 -4.57 23.09
CA THR A 169 4.75 -5.89 23.07
C THR A 169 3.70 -5.99 21.96
N ASP A 170 2.93 -4.91 21.77
CA ASP A 170 1.79 -4.90 20.86
C ASP A 170 2.18 -4.74 19.37
N ILE A 171 3.41 -4.29 19.07
CA ILE A 171 3.81 -3.92 17.70
C ILE A 171 3.60 -5.06 16.69
N SER A 172 3.84 -6.30 17.07
CA SER A 172 3.62 -7.47 16.22
C SER A 172 2.14 -7.74 15.97
N THR A 173 1.30 -7.52 16.98
CA THR A 173 -0.16 -7.65 16.86
C THR A 173 -0.72 -6.57 15.93
N LEU A 174 -0.25 -5.33 16.03
CA LEU A 174 -0.65 -4.23 15.14
C LEU A 174 -0.29 -4.55 13.70
N SER A 175 0.94 -5.01 13.43
CA SER A 175 1.37 -5.46 12.09
C SER A 175 0.49 -6.58 11.54
N SER A 176 0.21 -7.61 12.35
CA SER A 176 -0.66 -8.72 11.95
C SER A 176 -2.08 -8.27 11.65
N ASN A 177 -2.64 -7.34 12.44
CA ASN A 177 -3.99 -6.83 12.25
C ASN A 177 -4.16 -6.14 10.91
N LEU A 178 -3.22 -5.28 10.53
CA LEU A 178 -3.26 -4.55 9.27
C LEU A 178 -3.04 -5.49 8.07
N ASN A 179 -2.07 -6.40 8.17
CA ASN A 179 -1.77 -7.37 7.11
C ASN A 179 -2.94 -8.32 6.85
N THR A 180 -3.60 -8.82 7.90
CA THR A 180 -4.77 -9.72 7.76
C THR A 180 -5.88 -9.08 6.94
N LEU A 181 -6.18 -7.81 7.17
CA LEU A 181 -7.17 -7.09 6.36
C LEU A 181 -6.69 -6.92 4.92
N ALA A 182 -5.45 -6.45 4.74
CA ALA A 182 -4.91 -6.17 3.41
C ALA A 182 -4.81 -7.42 2.53
N GLU A 183 -4.38 -8.55 3.08
CA GLU A 183 -4.23 -9.82 2.37
C GLU A 183 -5.58 -10.44 1.97
N ASN A 184 -6.63 -10.19 2.74
CA ASN A 184 -7.95 -10.78 2.52
C ASN A 184 -8.98 -9.80 1.98
N ILE A 185 -8.56 -8.61 1.52
CA ILE A 185 -9.47 -7.51 1.16
C ILE A 185 -10.52 -7.89 0.11
N SER A 186 -10.19 -8.80 -0.81
CA SER A 186 -11.10 -9.27 -1.86
C SER A 186 -12.27 -10.12 -1.33
N ASN A 187 -12.17 -10.60 -0.10
CA ASN A 187 -13.17 -11.42 0.58
C ASN A 187 -13.89 -10.64 1.69
N TYR A 188 -13.57 -9.36 1.87
CA TYR A 188 -14.31 -8.49 2.76
C TYR A 188 -15.40 -7.74 2.01
N TYR A 189 -16.60 -7.76 2.56
CA TYR A 189 -17.78 -7.12 2.02
C TYR A 189 -18.30 -6.11 3.02
N MET A 190 -18.54 -4.88 2.56
CA MET A 190 -18.98 -3.79 3.42
C MET A 190 -20.45 -3.46 3.16
N GLU A 191 -21.23 -3.46 4.20
CA GLU A 191 -22.63 -3.03 4.20
C GLU A 191 -22.78 -1.81 5.08
N VAL A 192 -23.54 -0.84 4.60
CA VAL A 192 -23.85 0.40 5.30
C VAL A 192 -25.36 0.50 5.51
N THR A 193 -25.79 0.53 6.77
CA THR A 193 -27.20 0.71 7.12
C THR A 193 -27.44 2.13 7.58
N ALA A 194 -28.35 2.83 6.91
CA ALA A 194 -28.81 4.17 7.24
C ALA A 194 -30.31 4.28 7.04
N ASN A 195 -31.03 4.86 8.00
CA ASN A 195 -32.48 5.04 7.94
C ASN A 195 -33.26 3.73 7.63
N GLY A 196 -32.78 2.61 8.16
CA GLY A 196 -33.37 1.28 7.96
C GLY A 196 -33.03 0.61 6.61
N ASN A 197 -32.32 1.27 5.72
CA ASN A 197 -31.90 0.72 4.44
C ASN A 197 -30.43 0.27 4.51
N THR A 198 -30.14 -0.92 4.00
CA THR A 198 -28.78 -1.44 3.87
C THR A 198 -28.30 -1.35 2.43
N ILE A 199 -27.15 -0.73 2.23
CA ILE A 199 -26.51 -0.45 0.94
C ILE A 199 -25.16 -1.19 0.91
N PRO A 200 -24.88 -2.00 -0.13
CA PRO A 200 -23.58 -2.61 -0.32
C PRO A 200 -22.55 -1.58 -0.81
N TYR A 201 -21.36 -1.63 -0.23
CA TYR A 201 -20.23 -0.77 -0.55
C TYR A 201 -19.04 -1.57 -1.04
N GLU A 202 -18.40 -1.10 -2.10
CA GLU A 202 -17.07 -1.56 -2.46
C GLU A 202 -16.06 -1.11 -1.39
N ILE A 203 -15.14 -2.01 -1.05
CA ILE A 203 -14.01 -1.74 -0.18
C ILE A 203 -12.73 -2.17 -0.92
N ALA A 204 -11.73 -1.31 -0.93
CA ALA A 204 -10.45 -1.61 -1.55
C ALA A 204 -9.29 -1.03 -0.72
N MET A 205 -8.16 -1.73 -0.70
CA MET A 205 -6.93 -1.24 -0.08
C MET A 205 -5.80 -1.17 -1.10
N GLN A 206 -5.00 -0.12 -1.01
CA GLN A 206 -3.79 0.03 -1.81
C GLN A 206 -2.74 0.82 -1.04
N ASN A 207 -1.53 0.28 -0.91
CA ASN A 207 -0.41 0.93 -0.23
C ASN A 207 -0.76 1.44 1.19
N GLY A 208 -1.58 0.69 1.93
CA GLY A 208 -2.04 1.07 3.26
C GLY A 208 -3.12 2.16 3.30
N SER A 209 -3.66 2.59 2.17
CA SER A 209 -4.89 3.39 2.13
C SER A 209 -6.11 2.51 1.85
N ILE A 210 -7.24 2.88 2.45
CA ILE A 210 -8.55 2.26 2.20
C ILE A 210 -9.42 3.21 1.41
N GLY A 211 -10.17 2.68 0.48
CA GLY A 211 -11.20 3.43 -0.24
C GLY A 211 -12.52 2.69 -0.24
N VAL A 212 -13.60 3.44 -0.11
CA VAL A 212 -14.96 2.91 -0.04
C VAL A 212 -15.90 3.72 -0.92
N ALA A 213 -16.85 3.03 -1.56
CA ALA A 213 -17.89 3.67 -2.37
C ALA A 213 -19.15 2.77 -2.40
N PRO A 214 -20.38 3.32 -2.46
CA PRO A 214 -21.56 2.49 -2.70
C PRO A 214 -21.49 1.83 -4.08
N LEU A 215 -21.84 0.55 -4.19
CA LEU A 215 -21.83 -0.16 -5.48
C LEU A 215 -22.75 0.49 -6.53
N SER A 216 -23.82 1.16 -6.08
CA SER A 216 -24.77 1.86 -6.94
C SER A 216 -24.27 3.19 -7.49
N ASN A 217 -23.26 3.82 -6.83
CA ASN A 217 -22.68 5.11 -7.22
C ASN A 217 -21.22 5.22 -6.80
N THR A 218 -20.34 4.73 -7.64
CA THR A 218 -18.88 4.74 -7.37
C THR A 218 -18.24 6.15 -7.38
N ASN A 219 -18.99 7.19 -7.79
CA ASN A 219 -18.52 8.58 -7.69
C ASN A 219 -18.61 9.12 -6.25
N ASP A 220 -19.43 8.52 -5.40
CA ASP A 220 -19.47 8.81 -3.96
C ASP A 220 -18.35 8.07 -3.21
N PHE A 221 -17.14 8.40 -3.60
CA PHE A 221 -15.91 7.73 -3.17
C PHE A 221 -15.25 8.47 -1.99
N SER A 222 -14.94 7.74 -0.94
CA SER A 222 -14.14 8.23 0.19
C SER A 222 -12.86 7.41 0.35
N GLN A 223 -11.75 8.09 0.65
CA GLN A 223 -10.45 7.46 0.83
C GLN A 223 -9.74 8.01 2.07
N ALA A 224 -9.01 7.12 2.76
CA ALA A 224 -8.24 7.47 3.94
C ALA A 224 -6.97 6.60 4.04
N SER A 225 -5.97 7.09 4.73
CA SER A 225 -4.88 6.26 5.26
C SER A 225 -5.41 5.37 6.36
N THR A 226 -4.97 4.12 6.42
CA THR A 226 -5.26 3.23 7.55
C THR A 226 -4.07 3.18 8.50
N VAL A 227 -4.35 3.04 9.79
CA VAL A 227 -3.37 2.70 10.81
C VAL A 227 -3.98 1.67 11.74
N ALA A 228 -3.23 0.64 12.12
CA ALA A 228 -3.71 -0.36 13.06
C ALA A 228 -3.85 0.24 14.46
N THR A 229 -4.91 -0.14 15.17
CA THR A 229 -5.11 0.12 16.59
C THR A 229 -5.32 -1.20 17.33
N LYS A 230 -5.33 -1.17 18.66
CA LYS A 230 -5.66 -2.37 19.46
C LYS A 230 -7.11 -2.79 19.24
N GLU A 231 -7.99 -1.81 19.08
CA GLU A 231 -9.42 -1.98 18.92
C GLU A 231 -9.82 -2.28 17.47
N GLY A 232 -8.94 -2.01 16.48
CA GLY A 232 -9.25 -2.23 15.07
C GLY A 232 -8.39 -1.44 14.11
N ILE A 233 -9.01 -0.55 13.32
CA ILE A 233 -8.35 0.24 12.28
C ILE A 233 -8.85 1.67 12.37
N ALA A 234 -7.93 2.62 12.53
CA ALA A 234 -8.23 4.04 12.45
C ALA A 234 -7.92 4.62 11.06
N PHE A 235 -8.54 5.78 10.75
CA PHE A 235 -8.49 6.44 9.45
C PHE A 235 -8.03 7.88 9.55
N LYS A 236 -7.18 8.29 8.59
CA LYS A 236 -6.75 9.69 8.45
C LYS A 236 -6.67 10.11 6.97
N PRO A 237 -7.42 11.11 6.50
CA PRO A 237 -8.54 11.75 7.21
C PRO A 237 -9.68 10.75 7.51
N ALA A 238 -10.67 11.16 8.29
CA ALA A 238 -11.85 10.32 8.55
C ALA A 238 -12.55 9.95 7.23
N LEU A 239 -13.01 8.69 7.11
CA LEU A 239 -13.83 8.25 5.98
C LEU A 239 -15.21 8.93 6.03
N THR A 240 -15.66 9.44 4.90
CA THR A 240 -17.02 9.97 4.79
C THR A 240 -17.92 8.91 4.18
N ILE A 241 -18.91 8.43 4.97
CA ILE A 241 -19.83 7.37 4.56
C ILE A 241 -21.24 7.86 4.90
N GLN A 242 -22.14 7.96 3.91
CA GLN A 242 -23.49 8.52 4.08
C GLN A 242 -23.47 9.89 4.81
N GLY A 243 -22.49 10.75 4.43
CA GLY A 243 -22.33 12.09 5.02
C GLY A 243 -21.79 12.11 6.46
N LYS A 244 -21.47 10.95 7.06
CA LYS A 244 -20.92 10.84 8.42
C LYS A 244 -19.42 10.58 8.38
N LYS A 245 -18.70 11.06 9.41
CA LYS A 245 -17.25 10.95 9.54
C LYS A 245 -16.88 9.77 10.43
N PHE A 246 -16.30 8.73 9.84
CA PHE A 246 -15.81 7.56 10.55
C PHE A 246 -14.30 7.70 10.75
N THR A 247 -13.85 7.75 11.99
CA THR A 247 -12.43 7.83 12.36
C THR A 247 -11.80 6.47 12.57
N GLU A 248 -12.61 5.44 12.84
CA GLU A 248 -12.15 4.08 13.09
C GLU A 248 -13.25 3.04 12.81
N PHE A 249 -12.83 1.80 12.58
CA PHE A 249 -13.67 0.61 12.63
C PHE A 249 -13.16 -0.30 13.75
N THR A 250 -14.06 -0.69 14.66
CA THR A 250 -13.76 -1.64 15.73
C THR A 250 -13.73 -3.06 15.17
N ARG A 251 -12.69 -3.81 15.54
CA ARG A 251 -12.47 -5.19 15.14
C ARG A 251 -13.28 -6.14 16.02
N ASP A 252 -13.88 -7.13 15.39
CA ASP A 252 -14.54 -8.27 16.05
C ASP A 252 -13.69 -9.53 15.82
N ASN A 253 -13.08 -10.02 16.88
CA ASN A 253 -12.19 -11.21 16.86
C ASN A 253 -12.96 -12.52 17.08
N SER A 254 -14.28 -12.50 17.14
CA SER A 254 -15.10 -13.72 17.28
C SER A 254 -15.11 -14.58 16.02
N THR A 255 -14.67 -14.01 14.89
CA THR A 255 -14.56 -14.69 13.60
C THR A 255 -13.09 -14.80 13.14
N THR A 256 -12.81 -15.75 12.25
CA THR A 256 -11.51 -15.92 11.61
C THR A 256 -11.69 -15.99 10.08
N PRO A 257 -11.17 -15.03 9.31
CA PRO A 257 -10.57 -13.75 9.74
C PRO A 257 -11.56 -12.85 10.53
N PRO A 258 -11.04 -11.84 11.28
CA PRO A 258 -11.88 -10.94 12.05
C PRO A 258 -12.75 -10.07 11.14
N THR A 259 -13.87 -9.59 11.67
CA THR A 259 -14.77 -8.63 11.02
C THR A 259 -14.60 -7.24 11.63
N TYR A 260 -15.24 -6.23 11.03
CA TYR A 260 -15.15 -4.85 11.51
C TYR A 260 -16.51 -4.18 11.52
N LYS A 261 -16.74 -3.27 12.48
CA LYS A 261 -17.96 -2.51 12.60
C LYS A 261 -17.71 -1.10 13.13
N ALA A 262 -18.61 -0.18 12.78
CA ALA A 262 -18.68 1.14 13.39
C ALA A 262 -20.10 1.70 13.29
N THR A 263 -20.47 2.60 14.22
CA THR A 263 -21.73 3.34 14.16
C THR A 263 -21.46 4.79 14.50
N VAL A 264 -21.91 5.70 13.63
CA VAL A 264 -21.82 7.15 13.81
C VAL A 264 -23.16 7.77 13.44
N ASP A 265 -23.79 8.47 14.36
CA ASP A 265 -25.03 9.21 14.17
C ASP A 265 -26.12 8.43 13.41
N GLY A 266 -26.37 7.19 13.79
CA GLY A 266 -27.40 6.33 13.18
C GLY A 266 -27.01 5.66 11.87
N VAL A 267 -25.81 5.90 11.36
CA VAL A 267 -25.22 5.17 10.24
C VAL A 267 -24.34 4.05 10.78
N THR A 268 -24.65 2.80 10.45
CA THR A 268 -23.89 1.62 10.87
C THR A 268 -23.14 1.02 9.68
N VAL A 269 -21.84 0.83 9.84
CA VAL A 269 -20.97 0.10 8.92
C VAL A 269 -20.71 -1.28 9.48
N LYS A 270 -20.84 -2.32 8.64
CA LYS A 270 -20.41 -3.70 8.91
C LYS A 270 -19.50 -4.16 7.77
N VAL A 271 -18.32 -4.61 8.12
CA VAL A 271 -17.36 -5.23 7.18
C VAL A 271 -17.23 -6.69 7.61
N HIS A 272 -17.78 -7.60 6.84
CA HIS A 272 -17.77 -9.03 7.13
C HIS A 272 -16.97 -9.80 6.09
N TYR A 273 -16.45 -10.94 6.48
CA TYR A 273 -15.67 -11.84 5.62
C TYR A 273 -16.56 -12.93 5.03
N SER A 274 -16.44 -13.17 3.74
CA SER A 274 -17.05 -14.31 3.06
C SER A 274 -16.15 -14.82 1.93
N LEU A 275 -16.05 -16.13 1.77
CA LEU A 275 -15.30 -16.73 0.67
C LEU A 275 -16.01 -16.59 -0.68
N VAL A 276 -17.33 -16.43 -0.67
CA VAL A 276 -18.12 -16.15 -1.88
C VAL A 276 -18.81 -14.81 -1.76
N PRO A 277 -19.01 -14.06 -2.85
CA PRO A 277 -19.72 -12.80 -2.78
C PRO A 277 -21.15 -13.03 -2.28
N PRO A 278 -21.62 -12.30 -1.26
CA PRO A 278 -23.03 -12.32 -0.86
C PRO A 278 -23.93 -11.83 -2.00
N ASP A 279 -25.20 -12.22 -2.02
CA ASP A 279 -26.14 -11.96 -3.13
C ASP A 279 -26.20 -10.48 -3.54
N ALA A 280 -26.11 -9.55 -2.58
CA ALA A 280 -26.10 -8.12 -2.83
C ALA A 280 -24.87 -7.61 -3.60
N PHE A 281 -23.79 -8.40 -3.60
CA PHE A 281 -22.53 -8.07 -4.27
C PHE A 281 -22.34 -8.81 -5.61
N ILE A 282 -23.22 -9.74 -5.95
CA ILE A 282 -23.18 -10.42 -7.24
C ILE A 282 -23.76 -9.50 -8.30
N THR A 283 -22.88 -8.99 -9.15
CA THR A 283 -23.24 -8.06 -10.23
C THR A 283 -23.68 -8.80 -11.49
N ASP A 284 -24.25 -8.06 -12.46
CA ASP A 284 -24.58 -8.55 -13.80
C ASP A 284 -23.39 -8.40 -14.79
N ASP A 285 -22.18 -8.10 -14.30
CA ASP A 285 -20.98 -7.86 -15.13
C ASP A 285 -20.60 -9.07 -16.01
N TYR A 286 -21.00 -10.29 -15.63
CA TYR A 286 -20.82 -11.48 -16.45
C TYR A 286 -21.44 -11.36 -17.85
N ARG A 287 -22.46 -10.50 -18.03
CA ARG A 287 -23.12 -10.23 -19.32
C ARG A 287 -22.26 -9.44 -20.29
N ASP A 288 -21.25 -8.73 -19.79
CA ASP A 288 -20.28 -8.00 -20.63
C ASP A 288 -19.34 -8.94 -21.40
N VAL A 289 -19.21 -10.19 -20.94
CA VAL A 289 -18.36 -11.19 -21.59
C VAL A 289 -18.85 -11.46 -22.99
N ASN A 290 -17.95 -11.37 -23.97
CA ASN A 290 -18.18 -11.52 -25.42
C ASN A 290 -19.18 -10.52 -26.05
N THR A 291 -19.82 -9.67 -25.26
CA THR A 291 -20.64 -8.56 -25.77
C THR A 291 -19.83 -7.26 -25.84
N ARG A 292 -19.19 -6.88 -24.76
CA ARG A 292 -18.34 -5.70 -24.61
C ARG A 292 -16.87 -6.06 -24.37
N ILE A 293 -16.60 -7.22 -23.77
CA ILE A 293 -15.28 -7.74 -23.45
C ILE A 293 -14.88 -8.78 -24.49
N ALA A 294 -13.79 -8.52 -25.22
CA ALA A 294 -13.20 -9.46 -26.16
C ALA A 294 -12.28 -10.47 -25.44
N ALA A 295 -11.53 -10.00 -24.44
CA ALA A 295 -10.62 -10.84 -23.67
C ALA A 295 -10.40 -10.33 -22.24
N PHE A 296 -10.09 -11.25 -21.35
CA PHE A 296 -9.48 -10.99 -20.06
C PHE A 296 -7.98 -11.30 -20.11
N ILE A 297 -7.14 -10.39 -19.62
CA ILE A 297 -5.68 -10.50 -19.67
C ILE A 297 -5.12 -10.25 -18.29
N LEU A 298 -4.41 -11.23 -17.73
CA LEU A 298 -3.60 -11.11 -16.52
C LEU A 298 -2.14 -11.08 -16.95
N LEU A 299 -1.37 -10.13 -16.41
CA LEU A 299 0.08 -10.06 -16.56
C LEU A 299 0.73 -10.40 -15.22
N THR A 300 1.61 -11.39 -15.21
CA THR A 300 2.22 -11.91 -13.98
C THR A 300 3.06 -10.86 -13.26
N ASP A 301 3.78 -9.99 -13.99
CA ASP A 301 4.55 -8.91 -13.40
C ASP A 301 3.67 -7.85 -12.70
N GLU A 302 2.51 -7.53 -13.28
CA GLU A 302 1.54 -6.64 -12.63
C GLU A 302 0.97 -7.26 -11.36
N MET A 303 0.65 -8.55 -11.41
CA MET A 303 0.18 -9.29 -10.24
C MET A 303 1.22 -9.27 -9.11
N LYS A 304 2.50 -9.49 -9.40
CA LYS A 304 3.58 -9.44 -8.41
C LYS A 304 3.77 -8.04 -7.82
N THR A 305 3.54 -7.00 -8.61
CA THR A 305 3.62 -5.60 -8.17
C THR A 305 2.44 -5.21 -7.29
N TYR A 306 1.26 -5.77 -7.56
CA TYR A 306 0.00 -5.50 -6.85
C TYR A 306 -0.48 -6.79 -6.16
N THR A 307 0.23 -7.20 -5.11
CA THR A 307 0.13 -8.52 -4.46
C THR A 307 -1.26 -8.93 -3.98
N ASN A 308 -2.18 -7.97 -3.80
CA ASN A 308 -3.51 -8.23 -3.27
C ASN A 308 -4.60 -8.40 -4.34
N ILE A 309 -4.23 -8.49 -5.62
CA ILE A 309 -5.20 -8.53 -6.73
C ILE A 309 -5.44 -9.93 -7.29
N THR A 310 -4.59 -10.89 -6.99
CA THR A 310 -4.77 -12.29 -7.42
C THR A 310 -4.36 -13.24 -6.31
N SER A 311 -5.15 -14.28 -6.11
CA SER A 311 -4.92 -15.24 -5.05
C SER A 311 -3.63 -16.05 -5.20
N THR A 312 -3.00 -16.38 -4.07
CA THR A 312 -1.85 -17.27 -4.01
C THR A 312 -2.13 -18.64 -4.65
N PRO A 313 -3.26 -19.34 -4.40
CA PRO A 313 -3.58 -20.60 -5.05
C PRO A 313 -3.53 -20.54 -6.58
N PHE A 314 -4.09 -19.50 -7.19
CA PHE A 314 -4.02 -19.34 -8.64
C PHE A 314 -2.58 -19.13 -9.14
N TYR A 315 -1.81 -18.27 -8.47
CA TYR A 315 -0.40 -18.10 -8.82
C TYR A 315 0.39 -19.39 -8.75
N GLU A 316 0.35 -20.08 -7.62
CA GLU A 316 1.12 -21.31 -7.39
C GLU A 316 0.71 -22.46 -8.32
N ASN A 317 -0.56 -22.55 -8.72
CA ASN A 317 -1.07 -23.66 -9.53
C ASN A 317 -1.18 -23.34 -11.03
N VAL A 318 -1.27 -22.09 -11.44
CA VAL A 318 -1.44 -21.72 -12.86
C VAL A 318 -0.25 -20.94 -13.40
N LEU A 319 0.24 -19.91 -12.69
CA LEU A 319 1.24 -19.02 -13.27
C LEU A 319 2.68 -19.45 -13.02
N LYS A 320 2.99 -20.01 -11.88
CA LYS A 320 4.34 -20.43 -11.49
C LYS A 320 4.75 -21.72 -12.20
N VAL A 321 5.81 -21.67 -12.99
CA VAL A 321 6.37 -22.84 -13.65
C VAL A 321 7.33 -23.60 -12.71
N ASN A 322 8.29 -22.86 -12.11
CA ASN A 322 9.24 -23.38 -11.11
C ASN A 322 9.71 -22.22 -10.19
N SER A 323 10.81 -22.41 -9.47
CA SER A 323 11.34 -21.37 -8.55
C SER A 323 11.84 -20.10 -9.23
N THR A 324 12.13 -20.14 -10.54
CA THR A 324 12.74 -19.03 -11.29
C THR A 324 11.94 -18.59 -12.51
N ILE A 325 11.00 -19.40 -12.96
CA ILE A 325 10.23 -19.17 -14.19
C ILE A 325 8.74 -19.16 -13.88
N ASP A 326 8.04 -18.17 -14.43
CA ASP A 326 6.59 -18.07 -14.43
C ASP A 326 6.06 -17.99 -15.88
N PHE A 327 4.79 -18.35 -16.07
CA PHE A 327 4.08 -17.89 -17.25
C PHE A 327 3.96 -16.36 -17.18
N THR A 328 4.24 -15.67 -18.27
CA THR A 328 4.25 -14.20 -18.33
C THR A 328 2.85 -13.61 -18.24
N ARG A 329 1.86 -14.39 -18.69
CA ARG A 329 0.44 -14.00 -18.70
C ARG A 329 -0.52 -15.18 -18.73
N ALA A 330 -1.74 -14.93 -18.29
CA ALA A 330 -2.91 -15.78 -18.56
C ALA A 330 -3.98 -14.96 -19.28
N GLN A 331 -4.56 -15.50 -20.35
CA GLN A 331 -5.57 -14.83 -21.16
C GLN A 331 -6.78 -15.73 -21.36
N LEU A 332 -7.96 -15.10 -21.36
CA LEU A 332 -9.23 -15.70 -21.78
C LEU A 332 -9.76 -14.90 -22.95
N VAL A 333 -9.75 -15.46 -24.16
CA VAL A 333 -10.19 -14.77 -25.39
C VAL A 333 -11.51 -15.38 -25.86
N PHE A 334 -12.54 -14.55 -26.00
CA PHE A 334 -13.90 -14.99 -26.32
C PHE A 334 -14.21 -14.80 -27.81
N GLN A 335 -14.60 -15.91 -28.50
CA GLN A 335 -14.99 -15.92 -29.91
C GLN A 335 -16.17 -16.86 -30.11
N GLY A 336 -17.28 -16.32 -30.57
CA GLY A 336 -18.53 -17.09 -30.76
C GLY A 336 -18.94 -17.76 -29.44
N THR A 337 -19.01 -19.08 -29.42
CA THR A 337 -19.34 -19.89 -28.22
C THR A 337 -18.12 -20.46 -27.53
N LYS A 338 -16.91 -20.09 -27.95
CA LYS A 338 -15.65 -20.60 -27.44
C LYS A 338 -14.88 -19.55 -26.66
N CYS A 339 -14.16 -20.02 -25.65
CA CYS A 339 -13.15 -19.27 -24.93
C CYS A 339 -11.79 -19.95 -25.10
N LEU A 340 -10.83 -19.25 -25.70
CA LEU A 340 -9.45 -19.67 -25.77
C LEU A 340 -8.74 -19.24 -24.48
N VAL A 341 -8.26 -20.19 -23.70
CA VAL A 341 -7.37 -19.95 -22.56
C VAL A 341 -5.94 -20.08 -23.03
N ALA A 342 -5.11 -19.09 -22.80
CA ALA A 342 -3.71 -19.04 -23.23
C ALA A 342 -2.80 -18.69 -22.06
N LEU A 343 -1.74 -19.50 -21.86
CA LEU A 343 -0.64 -19.26 -20.92
C LEU A 343 0.60 -18.88 -21.74
N GLY A 344 1.02 -17.62 -21.62
CA GLY A 344 2.19 -17.09 -22.30
C GLY A 344 3.47 -17.39 -21.51
N TYR A 345 4.56 -17.70 -22.19
CA TYR A 345 5.88 -17.77 -21.58
C TYR A 345 6.95 -17.29 -22.55
N ASN A 346 8.09 -16.82 -22.01
CA ASN A 346 9.19 -16.34 -22.83
C ASN A 346 10.18 -17.49 -23.07
N PHE A 347 10.40 -17.80 -24.36
CA PHE A 347 11.41 -18.76 -24.78
C PHE A 347 12.45 -18.04 -25.66
N SER A 348 13.66 -17.91 -25.15
CA SER A 348 14.78 -17.28 -25.86
C SER A 348 14.44 -15.89 -26.45
N GLY A 349 13.70 -15.06 -25.71
CA GLY A 349 13.31 -13.72 -26.15
C GLY A 349 12.03 -13.65 -27.00
N THR A 350 11.44 -14.80 -27.33
CA THR A 350 10.18 -14.86 -28.07
C THR A 350 9.04 -15.35 -27.17
N GLU A 351 7.92 -14.63 -27.17
CA GLU A 351 6.74 -15.06 -26.43
C GLU A 351 6.02 -16.21 -27.15
N ALA A 352 5.80 -17.31 -26.44
CA ALA A 352 5.08 -18.49 -26.90
C ALA A 352 3.88 -18.76 -26.00
N TYR A 353 2.89 -19.53 -26.50
CA TYR A 353 1.64 -19.77 -25.79
C TYR A 353 1.27 -21.25 -25.75
N TYR A 354 0.94 -21.75 -24.57
CA TYR A 354 0.15 -22.97 -24.40
C TYR A 354 -1.33 -22.58 -24.43
N THR A 355 -2.12 -23.18 -25.32
CA THR A 355 -3.52 -22.81 -25.50
C THR A 355 -4.45 -24.00 -25.36
N ALA A 356 -5.60 -23.77 -24.75
CA ALA A 356 -6.71 -24.72 -24.71
C ALA A 356 -8.02 -23.98 -25.01
N THR A 357 -8.91 -24.64 -25.75
CA THR A 357 -10.24 -24.11 -26.05
C THR A 357 -11.26 -24.70 -25.09
N PHE A 358 -12.18 -23.86 -24.64
CA PHE A 358 -13.31 -24.23 -23.79
C PHE A 358 -14.62 -23.80 -24.45
N ASP A 359 -15.70 -24.54 -24.22
CA ASP A 359 -17.04 -24.01 -24.36
C ASP A 359 -17.32 -23.09 -23.18
N TYR A 360 -17.95 -21.92 -23.42
CA TYR A 360 -18.37 -21.09 -22.31
C TYR A 360 -19.89 -20.87 -22.30
N GLU A 361 -20.43 -20.71 -21.12
CA GLU A 361 -21.83 -20.41 -20.86
C GLU A 361 -21.93 -19.25 -19.87
N LEU A 362 -22.89 -18.34 -20.12
CA LEU A 362 -23.24 -17.25 -19.20
C LEU A 362 -24.62 -17.57 -18.61
N ARG A 363 -24.67 -18.01 -17.36
CA ARG A 363 -25.90 -18.36 -16.65
C ARG A 363 -25.74 -18.19 -15.14
N ASN A 364 -26.85 -18.03 -14.43
CA ASN A 364 -26.86 -17.93 -12.99
C ASN A 364 -25.86 -16.90 -12.44
N LYS A 365 -25.75 -15.75 -13.12
CA LYS A 365 -24.79 -14.67 -12.79
C LYS A 365 -23.31 -15.09 -12.77
N ARG A 366 -22.94 -16.11 -13.55
CA ARG A 366 -21.57 -16.64 -13.62
C ARG A 366 -21.14 -16.95 -15.06
N LEU A 367 -19.81 -16.95 -15.26
CA LEU A 367 -19.13 -17.42 -16.46
C LEU A 367 -18.65 -18.86 -16.22
N TYR A 368 -19.20 -19.84 -16.93
CA TYR A 368 -18.78 -21.24 -16.90
C TYR A 368 -17.85 -21.53 -18.08
N LEU A 369 -16.80 -22.32 -17.83
CA LEU A 369 -15.93 -22.90 -18.87
C LEU A 369 -15.96 -24.43 -18.77
N LYS A 370 -16.23 -25.10 -19.90
CA LYS A 370 -16.42 -26.54 -19.97
C LYS A 370 -15.72 -27.12 -21.18
N ASN A 371 -15.64 -28.46 -21.25
CA ASN A 371 -15.16 -29.18 -22.43
C ASN A 371 -13.78 -28.69 -22.91
N LYS A 372 -12.77 -28.72 -21.98
CA LYS A 372 -11.39 -28.36 -22.30
C LYS A 372 -10.85 -29.21 -23.46
N ALA A 373 -10.32 -28.55 -24.50
CA ALA A 373 -9.61 -29.17 -25.60
C ALA A 373 -8.26 -28.47 -25.80
N GLU A 374 -7.15 -29.18 -25.57
CA GLU A 374 -5.80 -28.67 -25.81
C GLU A 374 -5.53 -28.53 -27.32
N ASN A 375 -4.81 -27.48 -27.71
CA ASN A 375 -4.36 -27.30 -29.09
C ASN A 375 -3.11 -28.13 -29.37
N THR A 376 -3.28 -29.44 -29.38
CA THR A 376 -2.18 -30.42 -29.52
C THR A 376 -1.41 -30.32 -30.83
N LEU A 377 -1.92 -29.59 -31.84
CA LEU A 377 -1.25 -29.35 -33.12
C LEU A 377 -0.20 -28.22 -33.04
N SER A 378 -0.22 -27.40 -32.01
CA SER A 378 0.79 -26.35 -31.85
C SER A 378 2.15 -26.92 -31.42
N ALA A 379 3.23 -26.29 -31.89
CA ALA A 379 4.60 -26.72 -31.58
C ALA A 379 4.87 -26.80 -30.07
N GLN A 380 4.24 -25.96 -29.27
CA GLN A 380 4.38 -25.94 -27.81
C GLN A 380 3.86 -27.23 -27.17
N TRP A 381 2.69 -27.72 -27.61
CA TRP A 381 2.11 -28.97 -27.12
C TRP A 381 2.83 -30.21 -27.65
N GLN A 382 3.64 -30.08 -28.72
CA GLN A 382 4.48 -31.15 -29.29
C GLN A 382 5.89 -31.17 -28.68
N ALA A 383 6.22 -30.31 -27.72
CA ALA A 383 7.49 -30.33 -27.01
C ALA A 383 7.71 -31.71 -26.35
N PRO A 384 9.00 -32.12 -26.12
CA PRO A 384 9.31 -33.39 -25.47
C PRO A 384 8.53 -33.58 -24.15
N ALA A 385 8.02 -34.77 -23.91
CA ALA A 385 7.17 -35.08 -22.76
C ALA A 385 7.84 -34.80 -21.39
N ASN A 386 9.15 -34.78 -21.34
CA ASN A 386 9.94 -34.43 -20.14
C ASN A 386 10.18 -32.91 -20.00
N SER A 387 9.65 -32.08 -20.89
CA SER A 387 9.72 -30.62 -20.76
C SER A 387 8.96 -30.17 -19.50
N THR A 388 9.66 -29.53 -18.56
CA THR A 388 9.08 -28.98 -17.34
C THR A 388 7.94 -27.98 -17.64
N VAL A 389 8.14 -27.14 -18.67
CA VAL A 389 7.14 -26.13 -19.05
C VAL A 389 5.89 -26.78 -19.62
N LEU A 390 6.03 -27.82 -20.47
CA LEU A 390 4.90 -28.57 -21.02
C LEU A 390 4.09 -29.26 -19.91
N GLN A 391 4.77 -30.00 -19.02
CA GLN A 391 4.10 -30.68 -17.90
C GLN A 391 3.36 -29.68 -17.02
N ARG A 392 3.99 -28.55 -16.74
CA ARG A 392 3.38 -27.48 -15.94
C ARG A 392 2.18 -26.84 -16.65
N ALA A 393 2.27 -26.60 -17.96
CA ALA A 393 1.15 -26.06 -18.75
C ALA A 393 -0.06 -26.98 -18.70
N ARG A 394 0.13 -28.31 -18.81
CA ARG A 394 -0.97 -29.28 -18.66
C ARG A 394 -1.60 -29.20 -17.29
N SER A 395 -0.79 -29.29 -16.22
CA SER A 395 -1.29 -29.19 -14.84
C SER A 395 -2.02 -27.87 -14.60
N ALA A 396 -1.51 -26.76 -15.13
CA ALA A 396 -2.14 -25.45 -15.02
C ALA A 396 -3.48 -25.38 -15.73
N MET A 397 -3.59 -25.95 -16.94
CA MET A 397 -4.85 -26.01 -17.70
C MET A 397 -5.88 -26.95 -17.03
N ASP A 398 -5.44 -28.05 -16.42
CA ASP A 398 -6.31 -28.93 -15.63
C ASP A 398 -6.82 -28.24 -14.38
N TYR A 399 -5.93 -27.56 -13.66
CA TYR A 399 -6.32 -26.77 -12.50
C TYR A 399 -7.31 -25.65 -12.89
N PHE A 400 -7.04 -24.93 -13.98
CA PHE A 400 -7.92 -23.90 -14.49
C PHE A 400 -9.30 -24.45 -14.86
N ALA A 401 -9.36 -25.60 -15.54
CA ALA A 401 -10.62 -26.28 -15.84
C ALA A 401 -11.42 -26.65 -14.58
N ASN A 402 -10.72 -27.11 -13.52
CA ASN A 402 -11.35 -27.44 -12.25
C ASN A 402 -11.97 -26.22 -11.57
N ILE A 403 -11.21 -25.11 -11.42
CA ILE A 403 -11.70 -23.89 -10.76
C ILE A 403 -12.81 -23.18 -11.54
N ALA A 404 -12.96 -23.48 -12.85
CA ALA A 404 -13.97 -22.94 -13.72
C ALA A 404 -15.26 -23.79 -13.79
N SER A 405 -15.26 -25.00 -13.24
CA SER A 405 -16.32 -26.00 -13.43
C SER A 405 -17.70 -25.54 -12.94
N ASP A 406 -17.77 -24.86 -11.78
CA ASP A 406 -18.96 -24.30 -11.20
C ASP A 406 -19.16 -22.82 -11.53
N GLY A 407 -18.29 -22.31 -12.43
CA GLY A 407 -18.31 -20.95 -12.95
C GLY A 407 -17.60 -19.95 -12.07
N PHE A 408 -17.34 -18.78 -12.67
CA PHE A 408 -16.75 -17.63 -12.01
C PHE A 408 -17.81 -16.55 -11.77
N TYR A 409 -17.82 -15.97 -10.59
CA TYR A 409 -18.40 -14.65 -10.37
C TYR A 409 -17.52 -13.62 -11.06
N VAL A 410 -18.11 -12.82 -11.94
CA VAL A 410 -17.41 -11.77 -12.67
C VAL A 410 -17.81 -10.43 -12.08
N THR A 411 -16.84 -9.69 -11.53
CA THR A 411 -17.10 -8.41 -10.91
C THR A 411 -16.18 -7.35 -11.50
N LYS A 412 -16.76 -6.29 -12.05
CA LYS A 412 -16.01 -5.12 -12.52
C LYS A 412 -15.52 -4.31 -11.34
N LEU A 413 -14.23 -3.97 -11.34
CA LEU A 413 -13.67 -3.09 -10.32
C LEU A 413 -13.93 -1.63 -10.67
N SER A 414 -14.36 -0.85 -9.69
CA SER A 414 -14.64 0.59 -9.86
C SER A 414 -13.36 1.40 -10.04
N LYS A 415 -12.22 0.86 -9.62
CA LYS A 415 -10.92 1.53 -9.63
C LYS A 415 -9.99 0.99 -10.72
N ARG A 416 -9.20 1.91 -11.26
CA ARG A 416 -8.02 1.57 -12.04
C ARG A 416 -6.98 0.93 -11.12
N ILE A 417 -6.44 -0.22 -11.54
CA ILE A 417 -5.35 -0.91 -10.87
C ILE A 417 -4.14 -0.94 -11.82
N GLY A 418 -2.96 -0.69 -11.27
CA GLY A 418 -1.72 -0.73 -12.01
C GLY A 418 -1.57 0.40 -13.04
N ARG A 419 -0.75 0.15 -14.06
CA ARG A 419 -0.37 1.15 -15.06
C ARG A 419 -1.32 1.23 -16.27
N TYR A 420 -2.20 0.24 -16.46
CA TYR A 420 -3.09 0.18 -17.62
C TYR A 420 -4.38 0.97 -17.42
N THR A 421 -4.93 1.49 -18.51
CA THR A 421 -6.20 2.23 -18.52
C THR A 421 -7.41 1.32 -18.76
N ASN A 422 -7.16 0.07 -19.10
CA ASN A 422 -8.20 -0.93 -19.35
C ASN A 422 -9.07 -1.13 -18.10
N PRO A 423 -10.38 -1.33 -18.25
CA PRO A 423 -11.23 -1.77 -17.15
C PRO A 423 -10.69 -3.05 -16.51
N ALA A 424 -10.77 -3.12 -15.20
CA ALA A 424 -10.32 -4.27 -14.43
C ALA A 424 -11.52 -5.06 -13.91
N TYR A 425 -11.36 -6.37 -13.83
CA TYR A 425 -12.36 -7.32 -13.35
C TYR A 425 -11.71 -8.35 -12.43
N THR A 426 -12.49 -8.89 -11.51
CA THR A 426 -12.15 -10.12 -10.80
C THR A 426 -13.02 -11.26 -11.28
N LEU A 427 -12.42 -12.44 -11.41
CA LEU A 427 -13.10 -13.72 -11.66
C LEU A 427 -12.87 -14.58 -10.43
N GLN A 428 -13.91 -14.75 -9.61
CA GLN A 428 -13.84 -15.57 -8.41
C GLN A 428 -14.50 -16.92 -8.66
N SER A 429 -13.76 -18.00 -8.44
CA SER A 429 -14.27 -19.37 -8.59
C SER A 429 -15.38 -19.67 -7.58
N ALA A 430 -16.48 -20.25 -8.03
CA ALA A 430 -17.60 -20.59 -7.16
C ALA A 430 -17.37 -21.86 -6.32
N ASN A 431 -16.61 -22.83 -6.85
CA ASN A 431 -16.30 -24.09 -6.14
C ASN A 431 -15.01 -24.03 -5.32
N THR A 432 -14.10 -23.14 -5.67
CA THR A 432 -12.83 -22.92 -4.97
C THR A 432 -12.62 -21.40 -4.76
N PRO A 433 -13.42 -20.78 -3.85
CA PRO A 433 -13.52 -19.32 -3.71
C PRO A 433 -12.22 -18.61 -3.35
N GLU A 434 -11.23 -19.35 -2.82
CA GLU A 434 -9.86 -18.86 -2.62
C GLU A 434 -9.17 -18.50 -3.93
N ASN A 435 -9.67 -18.96 -5.09
CA ASN A 435 -9.23 -18.50 -6.40
C ASN A 435 -10.04 -17.27 -6.83
N ASN A 436 -9.56 -16.11 -6.46
CA ASN A 436 -10.04 -14.81 -6.91
C ASN A 436 -8.96 -14.19 -7.80
N ILE A 437 -9.27 -13.99 -9.09
CA ILE A 437 -8.29 -13.73 -10.13
C ILE A 437 -8.57 -12.37 -10.73
N PHE A 438 -7.59 -11.49 -10.69
CA PHE A 438 -7.64 -10.18 -11.33
C PHE A 438 -7.31 -10.27 -12.82
N TYR A 439 -8.07 -9.54 -13.64
CA TYR A 439 -7.82 -9.39 -15.07
C TYR A 439 -8.06 -7.97 -15.55
N TYR A 440 -7.26 -7.53 -16.52
CA TYR A 440 -7.63 -6.40 -17.39
C TYR A 440 -8.56 -6.87 -18.49
N ALA A 441 -9.60 -6.09 -18.82
CA ALA A 441 -10.46 -6.39 -19.93
C ALA A 441 -9.99 -5.68 -21.20
N GLN A 442 -9.83 -6.44 -22.28
CA GLN A 442 -9.73 -5.90 -23.63
C GLN A 442 -11.14 -5.72 -24.14
N MET A 443 -11.53 -4.46 -24.35
CA MET A 443 -12.86 -4.13 -24.86
C MET A 443 -12.93 -4.36 -26.38
N ARG A 444 -14.14 -4.65 -26.87
CA ARG A 444 -14.46 -4.77 -28.31
C ARG A 444 -14.50 -3.41 -28.97
#